data_8c20cb36467a9562f33110d89942c3c2
#
_entry.id   8c20cb36467a9562f33110d89942c3c2
#
_cell.length_a   1.000
_cell.length_b   1.000
_cell.length_c   1.000
_cell.angle_alpha   90.00
_cell.angle_beta   90.00
_cell.angle_gamma   90.00
#
_symmetry.space_group_name_H-M   'P 1'
#
loop_
_entity.id
_entity.type
_entity.pdbx_description
1 polymer ?
#
loop_
_entity_poly.entity_id
_entity_poly.type
_entity_poly.pdbx_seq_one_letter_code
_entity_poly.pdbx_strand_id
1 'polypeptide(L)'
;MVVLLTGLLAATGCTQPGDTRKSEAQTAPSPTTAMRLDKPKRLLDRWPESVDRSLHKTAQQNLGNLKKLLGGEPTSAIGTAYVTWEGEYLPERGWYRPAGGSTVLISGLSGTVSDPRATLNAAFANLTRLTTVAPTAPGPLGGEARCGTGQDKGTHIEACGWADNHTVALVTFIGFPAAQSRADDFRQVRSQLENPVR
;
A
#
# COMPACT_ATOMS: atom_id res chain seq x y z
N MET A 1 36.14 57.53 -44.89
CA MET A 1 34.71 57.32 -45.14
C MET A 1 34.42 55.88 -44.81
N VAL A 2 33.96 55.64 -43.56
CA VAL A 2 33.75 54.28 -43.01
C VAL A 2 32.24 54.08 -42.87
N VAL A 3 31.72 53.10 -43.55
CA VAL A 3 30.30 52.70 -43.47
C VAL A 3 30.18 51.54 -42.48
N LEU A 4 29.52 51.81 -41.35
CA LEU A 4 29.15 50.81 -40.35
C LEU A 4 27.80 50.21 -40.72
N LEU A 5 27.76 48.89 -41.05
CA LEU A 5 26.55 48.11 -41.14
C LEU A 5 26.22 47.51 -39.75
N THR A 6 25.16 47.96 -39.14
CA THR A 6 24.56 47.37 -37.96
C THR A 6 23.59 46.27 -38.37
N GLY A 7 23.93 45.00 -38.08
CA GLY A 7 23.06 43.86 -38.24
C GLY A 7 22.14 43.68 -37.02
N LEU A 8 20.84 43.77 -37.23
CA LEU A 8 19.78 43.45 -36.21
C LEU A 8 19.55 41.95 -36.21
N LEU A 9 19.93 41.25 -35.12
CA LEU A 9 19.58 39.88 -34.85
C LEU A 9 18.21 39.86 -34.10
N ALA A 10 17.17 39.47 -34.80
CA ALA A 10 15.86 39.18 -34.17
C ALA A 10 15.92 37.78 -33.54
N ALA A 11 15.97 37.72 -32.23
CA ALA A 11 15.77 36.47 -31.47
C ALA A 11 14.26 36.17 -31.35
N THR A 12 13.75 35.28 -32.18
CA THR A 12 12.42 34.70 -32.00
C THR A 12 12.45 33.69 -30.84
N GLY A 13 12.03 34.12 -29.66
CA GLY A 13 11.80 33.25 -28.54
C GLY A 13 10.58 32.38 -28.75
N CYS A 14 10.79 31.08 -28.97
CA CYS A 14 9.73 30.09 -28.87
C CYS A 14 9.36 29.93 -27.39
N THR A 15 8.25 30.52 -26.97
CA THR A 15 7.55 30.17 -25.73
C THR A 15 6.95 28.78 -25.92
N GLN A 16 7.59 27.77 -25.36
CA GLN A 16 6.95 26.44 -25.15
C GLN A 16 5.82 26.59 -24.14
N PRO A 17 4.59 26.16 -24.46
CA PRO A 17 3.56 26.02 -23.47
C PRO A 17 4.01 24.94 -22.47
N GLY A 18 4.04 25.28 -21.18
CA GLY A 18 4.34 24.35 -20.12
C GLY A 18 3.35 23.20 -20.12
N ASP A 19 3.79 22.04 -20.58
CA ASP A 19 3.12 20.77 -20.39
C ASP A 19 3.12 20.45 -18.89
N THR A 20 2.09 20.87 -18.18
CA THR A 20 1.72 20.31 -16.90
C THR A 20 1.27 18.87 -17.15
N ARG A 21 2.22 17.95 -17.34
CA ARG A 21 1.94 16.53 -17.26
C ARG A 21 1.47 16.27 -15.84
N LYS A 22 0.14 16.23 -15.67
CA LYS A 22 -0.46 15.47 -14.57
C LYS A 22 0.18 14.09 -14.65
N SER A 23 0.91 13.72 -13.61
CA SER A 23 1.42 12.36 -13.42
C SER A 23 0.19 11.47 -13.18
N GLU A 24 -0.46 11.04 -14.26
CA GLU A 24 -1.42 9.94 -14.20
C GLU A 24 -0.63 8.73 -13.75
N ALA A 25 -0.95 8.22 -12.58
CA ALA A 25 -0.39 6.97 -12.09
C ALA A 25 -0.69 5.89 -13.13
N GLN A 26 0.36 5.50 -13.84
CA GLN A 26 0.28 4.60 -14.97
C GLN A 26 -0.15 3.22 -14.44
N THR A 27 -1.38 2.80 -14.73
CA THR A 27 -1.88 1.45 -14.43
C THR A 27 -1.00 0.46 -15.18
N ALA A 28 -0.15 -0.26 -14.45
CA ALA A 28 0.62 -1.34 -15.04
C ALA A 28 -0.31 -2.55 -15.29
N PRO A 29 -0.08 -3.34 -16.37
CA PRO A 29 -0.90 -4.51 -16.64
C PRO A 29 -0.88 -5.50 -15.47
N SER A 30 -2.04 -6.13 -15.21
CA SER A 30 -2.16 -7.18 -14.19
C SER A 30 -1.39 -8.43 -14.61
N PRO A 31 -0.87 -9.22 -13.63
CA PRO A 31 -0.19 -10.48 -13.93
C PRO A 31 -1.13 -11.44 -14.68
N THR A 32 -0.62 -12.14 -15.68
CA THR A 32 -1.35 -13.19 -16.42
C THR A 32 -1.33 -14.54 -15.72
N THR A 33 -0.39 -14.75 -14.80
CA THR A 33 -0.24 -15.97 -14.00
C THR A 33 -1.07 -15.85 -12.72
N ALA A 34 -1.81 -16.92 -12.37
CA ALA A 34 -2.53 -16.96 -11.11
C ALA A 34 -1.56 -16.78 -9.93
N MET A 35 -1.94 -15.90 -9.00
CA MET A 35 -1.12 -15.55 -7.85
C MET A 35 -1.81 -16.02 -6.56
N ARG A 36 -1.00 -16.36 -5.56
CA ARG A 36 -1.44 -16.67 -4.21
C ARG A 36 -0.73 -15.76 -3.21
N LEU A 37 -1.34 -15.58 -2.05
CA LEU A 37 -0.73 -14.85 -0.95
C LEU A 37 -0.17 -15.84 0.07
N ASP A 38 1.10 -15.69 0.41
CA ASP A 38 1.80 -16.49 1.41
C ASP A 38 2.23 -15.63 2.60
N LYS A 39 1.94 -16.10 3.82
CA LYS A 39 2.33 -15.40 5.05
C LYS A 39 3.80 -15.64 5.36
N PRO A 40 4.67 -14.61 5.39
CA PRO A 40 6.07 -14.76 5.77
C PRO A 40 6.22 -14.91 7.29
N LYS A 41 7.27 -15.61 7.74
CA LYS A 41 7.62 -15.70 9.16
C LYS A 41 8.04 -14.34 9.75
N ARG A 42 8.76 -13.56 8.96
CA ARG A 42 9.15 -12.17 9.27
C ARG A 42 8.82 -11.29 8.08
N LEU A 43 8.15 -10.19 8.32
CA LEU A 43 7.83 -9.25 7.26
C LEU A 43 9.07 -8.40 6.95
N LEU A 44 9.45 -8.33 5.66
CA LEU A 44 10.66 -7.69 5.16
C LEU A 44 11.93 -8.15 5.90
N ASP A 45 11.97 -9.43 6.32
CA ASP A 45 13.04 -10.10 7.07
C ASP A 45 13.42 -9.42 8.40
N ARG A 46 12.70 -8.39 8.81
CA ARG A 46 12.99 -7.58 10.00
C ARG A 46 11.86 -7.57 11.04
N TRP A 47 10.58 -7.60 10.63
CA TRP A 47 9.45 -7.47 11.55
C TRP A 47 8.86 -8.84 11.90
N PRO A 48 8.90 -9.25 13.17
CA PRO A 48 8.26 -10.49 13.62
C PRO A 48 6.73 -10.36 13.62
N GLU A 49 6.05 -11.51 13.53
CA GLU A 49 4.61 -11.56 13.70
C GLU A 49 4.24 -11.16 15.14
N SER A 50 3.21 -10.33 15.28
CA SER A 50 2.71 -9.90 16.57
C SER A 50 2.04 -11.05 17.34
N VAL A 51 2.20 -11.10 18.65
CA VAL A 51 1.44 -11.99 19.52
C VAL A 51 0.14 -11.36 20.03
N ASP A 52 -0.12 -10.11 19.70
CA ASP A 52 -1.31 -9.36 20.15
C ASP A 52 -2.55 -9.82 19.37
N ARG A 53 -3.44 -10.52 20.07
CA ARG A 53 -4.69 -11.05 19.50
C ARG A 53 -5.62 -9.96 18.98
N SER A 54 -5.58 -8.75 19.56
CA SER A 54 -6.44 -7.64 19.11
C SER A 54 -6.07 -7.15 17.70
N LEU A 55 -4.77 -7.12 17.39
CA LEU A 55 -4.26 -6.78 16.06
C LEU A 55 -4.65 -7.84 15.03
N HIS A 56 -4.49 -9.12 15.38
CA HIS A 56 -4.95 -10.21 14.50
C HIS A 56 -6.45 -10.16 14.26
N LYS A 57 -7.25 -9.89 15.30
CA LYS A 57 -8.70 -9.74 15.16
C LYS A 57 -9.05 -8.61 14.19
N THR A 58 -8.37 -7.47 14.27
CA THR A 58 -8.56 -6.34 13.35
C THR A 58 -8.22 -6.74 11.90
N ALA A 59 -7.09 -7.42 11.69
CA ALA A 59 -6.70 -7.91 10.38
C ALA A 59 -7.72 -8.91 9.81
N GLN A 60 -8.27 -9.81 10.63
CA GLN A 60 -9.32 -10.75 10.24
C GLN A 60 -10.65 -10.06 9.91
N GLN A 61 -11.01 -9.00 10.63
CA GLN A 61 -12.22 -8.22 10.30
C GLN A 61 -12.08 -7.55 8.93
N ASN A 62 -10.94 -6.95 8.64
CA ASN A 62 -10.66 -6.38 7.31
C ASN A 62 -10.70 -7.46 6.21
N LEU A 63 -10.14 -8.65 6.50
CA LEU A 63 -10.19 -9.80 5.60
C LEU A 63 -11.64 -10.20 5.27
N GLY A 64 -12.53 -10.24 6.27
CA GLY A 64 -13.96 -10.50 6.09
C GLY A 64 -14.65 -9.47 5.20
N ASN A 65 -14.20 -8.21 5.21
CA ASN A 65 -14.72 -7.18 4.31
C ASN A 65 -14.20 -7.37 2.88
N LEU A 66 -12.91 -7.69 2.72
CA LEU A 66 -12.32 -7.98 1.40
C LEU A 66 -12.97 -9.20 0.72
N LYS A 67 -13.31 -10.24 1.50
CA LYS A 67 -13.96 -11.45 0.96
C LYS A 67 -15.26 -11.14 0.20
N LYS A 68 -16.01 -10.13 0.63
CA LYS A 68 -17.26 -9.69 -0.03
C LYS A 68 -17.05 -9.05 -1.39
N LEU A 69 -15.81 -8.70 -1.73
CA LEU A 69 -15.43 -8.01 -2.97
C LEU A 69 -14.92 -8.98 -4.04
N LEU A 70 -14.72 -10.26 -3.70
CA LEU A 70 -14.30 -11.28 -4.66
C LEU A 70 -15.49 -11.87 -5.42
N GLY A 71 -15.25 -12.31 -6.65
CA GLY A 71 -16.23 -13.00 -7.49
C GLY A 71 -16.48 -14.48 -7.11
N GLY A 72 -15.98 -14.95 -5.96
CA GLY A 72 -16.11 -16.34 -5.50
C GLY A 72 -15.34 -16.60 -4.21
N GLU A 73 -15.14 -17.88 -3.87
CA GLU A 73 -14.35 -18.25 -2.71
C GLU A 73 -12.86 -17.94 -2.91
N PRO A 74 -12.18 -17.41 -1.88
CA PRO A 74 -10.75 -17.13 -1.95
C PRO A 74 -9.92 -18.43 -2.04
N THR A 75 -8.86 -18.41 -2.81
CA THR A 75 -7.90 -19.51 -2.96
C THR A 75 -6.77 -19.44 -1.93
N SER A 76 -6.46 -18.26 -1.43
CA SER A 76 -5.59 -18.06 -0.26
C SER A 76 -6.01 -16.82 0.52
N ALA A 77 -5.61 -16.74 1.80
CA ALA A 77 -5.97 -15.65 2.67
C ALA A 77 -4.87 -15.35 3.69
N ILE A 78 -4.59 -14.06 3.94
CA ILE A 78 -3.69 -13.59 5.00
C ILE A 78 -4.42 -12.52 5.82
N GLY A 79 -4.60 -12.79 7.11
CA GLY A 79 -5.09 -11.80 8.09
C GLY A 79 -4.19 -11.84 9.30
N THR A 80 -3.16 -10.98 9.35
CA THR A 80 -2.11 -11.02 10.37
C THR A 80 -1.56 -9.63 10.70
N ALA A 81 -0.74 -9.57 11.73
CA ALA A 81 -0.07 -8.35 12.17
C ALA A 81 1.43 -8.61 12.43
N TYR A 82 2.26 -7.63 12.10
CA TYR A 82 3.68 -7.60 12.40
C TYR A 82 4.01 -6.37 13.24
N VAL A 83 5.10 -6.42 14.00
CA VAL A 83 5.52 -5.34 14.87
C VAL A 83 7.00 -5.02 14.65
N THR A 84 7.36 -3.75 14.80
CA THR A 84 8.77 -3.33 14.70
C THR A 84 9.56 -3.69 15.96
N TRP A 85 8.86 -3.99 17.04
CA TRP A 85 9.43 -4.39 18.32
C TRP A 85 8.54 -5.43 18.97
N GLU A 86 9.14 -6.52 19.47
CA GLU A 86 8.43 -7.55 20.23
C GLU A 86 8.12 -7.01 21.62
N GLY A 87 6.84 -7.11 22.05
CA GLY A 87 6.44 -6.77 23.41
C GLY A 87 7.14 -7.68 24.42
N GLU A 88 7.40 -7.14 25.60
CA GLU A 88 7.91 -7.91 26.72
C GLU A 88 6.74 -8.36 27.61
N TYR A 89 6.77 -9.61 28.06
CA TYR A 89 5.80 -10.09 29.05
C TYR A 89 6.30 -9.72 30.45
N LEU A 90 5.57 -8.83 31.11
CA LEU A 90 5.79 -8.48 32.50
C LEU A 90 4.75 -9.21 33.37
N PRO A 91 5.16 -10.03 34.37
CA PRO A 91 4.22 -10.79 35.23
C PRO A 91 3.13 -9.94 35.87
N GLU A 92 3.47 -8.69 36.27
CA GLU A 92 2.55 -7.75 36.91
C GLU A 92 1.64 -6.98 35.95
N ARG A 93 1.96 -6.91 34.65
CA ARG A 93 1.26 -6.09 33.66
C ARG A 93 0.79 -6.86 32.44
N GLY A 94 1.15 -8.14 32.32
CA GLY A 94 0.93 -8.93 31.11
C GLY A 94 1.86 -8.50 29.96
N TRP A 95 1.40 -8.66 28.73
CA TRP A 95 2.16 -8.21 27.56
C TRP A 95 2.27 -6.68 27.53
N TYR A 96 3.47 -6.19 27.75
CA TYR A 96 3.79 -4.78 27.69
C TYR A 96 4.34 -4.42 26.29
N ARG A 97 3.70 -3.44 25.66
CA ARG A 97 4.24 -2.79 24.46
C ARG A 97 4.70 -1.40 24.88
N PRO A 98 6.01 -1.05 24.73
CA PRO A 98 6.45 0.32 24.97
C PRO A 98 5.66 1.29 24.09
N ALA A 99 5.39 2.47 24.63
CA ALA A 99 4.88 3.57 23.83
C ALA A 99 5.85 3.85 22.67
N GLY A 100 5.38 3.75 21.44
CA GLY A 100 6.18 4.02 20.23
C GLY A 100 6.47 2.81 19.33
N GLY A 101 6.03 1.61 19.69
CA GLY A 101 6.11 0.46 18.77
C GLY A 101 5.18 0.62 17.55
N SER A 102 5.74 0.51 16.34
CA SER A 102 4.95 0.55 15.11
C SER A 102 4.42 -0.84 14.75
N THR A 103 3.27 -0.87 14.08
CA THR A 103 2.57 -2.10 13.69
C THR A 103 2.26 -2.08 12.20
N VAL A 104 2.33 -3.25 11.56
CA VAL A 104 1.86 -3.46 10.19
C VAL A 104 0.75 -4.51 10.22
N LEU A 105 -0.48 -4.10 9.87
CA LEU A 105 -1.59 -5.03 9.66
C LEU A 105 -1.64 -5.43 8.20
N ILE A 106 -1.84 -6.71 7.92
CA ILE A 106 -2.01 -7.24 6.58
C ILE A 106 -3.33 -7.98 6.50
N SER A 107 -4.13 -7.63 5.50
CA SER A 107 -5.37 -8.31 5.17
C SER A 107 -5.41 -8.48 3.66
N GLY A 108 -5.33 -9.71 3.17
CA GLY A 108 -5.26 -9.98 1.73
C GLY A 108 -5.86 -11.32 1.35
N LEU A 109 -6.38 -11.38 0.13
CA LEU A 109 -7.03 -12.54 -0.46
C LEU A 109 -6.54 -12.77 -1.88
N SER A 110 -6.39 -14.04 -2.26
CA SER A 110 -6.33 -14.44 -3.67
C SER A 110 -7.67 -15.02 -4.10
N GLY A 111 -8.04 -14.79 -5.35
CA GLY A 111 -9.29 -15.25 -5.93
C GLY A 111 -9.60 -14.48 -7.21
N THR A 112 -10.83 -14.55 -7.70
CA THR A 112 -11.23 -13.80 -8.90
C THR A 112 -11.61 -12.37 -8.54
N VAL A 113 -10.88 -11.41 -9.08
CA VAL A 113 -11.15 -9.96 -8.96
C VAL A 113 -11.55 -9.46 -10.35
N SER A 114 -12.85 -9.24 -10.56
CA SER A 114 -13.39 -8.88 -11.89
C SER A 114 -13.06 -7.46 -12.32
N ASP A 115 -13.01 -6.52 -11.37
CA ASP A 115 -12.62 -5.12 -11.58
C ASP A 115 -11.68 -4.67 -10.46
N PRO A 116 -10.37 -4.72 -10.68
CA PRO A 116 -9.38 -4.32 -9.68
C PRO A 116 -9.57 -2.91 -9.14
N ARG A 117 -9.90 -1.95 -10.01
CA ARG A 117 -10.09 -0.55 -9.62
C ARG A 117 -11.32 -0.37 -8.74
N ALA A 118 -12.46 -0.94 -9.12
CA ALA A 118 -13.68 -0.87 -8.32
C ALA A 118 -13.51 -1.61 -6.99
N THR A 119 -12.86 -2.77 -7.01
CA THR A 119 -12.56 -3.57 -5.82
C THR A 119 -11.69 -2.78 -4.84
N LEU A 120 -10.62 -2.14 -5.32
CA LEU A 120 -9.74 -1.34 -4.48
C LEU A 120 -10.45 -0.10 -3.92
N ASN A 121 -11.30 0.56 -4.72
CA ASN A 121 -12.14 1.66 -4.25
C ASN A 121 -13.06 1.23 -3.10
N ALA A 122 -13.74 0.10 -3.25
CA ALA A 122 -14.62 -0.45 -2.22
C ALA A 122 -13.85 -0.89 -0.96
N ALA A 123 -12.64 -1.43 -1.11
CA ALA A 123 -11.77 -1.77 0.02
C ALA A 123 -11.40 -0.53 0.84
N PHE A 124 -11.01 0.56 0.18
CA PHE A 124 -10.65 1.82 0.85
C PHE A 124 -11.87 2.55 1.45
N ALA A 125 -13.06 2.43 0.87
CA ALA A 125 -14.28 3.03 1.42
C ALA A 125 -14.62 2.50 2.84
N ASN A 126 -14.13 1.32 3.20
CA ASN A 126 -14.29 0.75 4.54
C ASN A 126 -13.26 1.29 5.55
N LEU A 127 -12.26 2.06 5.11
CA LEU A 127 -11.20 2.61 5.97
C LEU A 127 -11.53 4.06 6.37
N THR A 128 -12.54 4.23 7.21
CA THR A 128 -13.13 5.54 7.57
C THR A 128 -12.19 6.50 8.30
N ARG A 129 -11.01 6.04 8.73
CA ARG A 129 -10.01 6.87 9.43
C ARG A 129 -9.01 7.54 8.51
N LEU A 130 -9.06 7.25 7.23
CA LEU A 130 -8.22 7.90 6.23
C LEU A 130 -8.85 9.21 5.78
N THR A 131 -8.04 10.25 5.70
CA THR A 131 -8.44 11.59 5.26
C THR A 131 -8.01 11.90 3.83
N THR A 132 -6.97 11.24 3.36
CA THR A 132 -6.41 11.43 2.02
C THR A 132 -6.11 10.07 1.42
N VAL A 133 -6.66 9.80 0.24
CA VAL A 133 -6.39 8.57 -0.52
C VAL A 133 -6.01 8.97 -1.94
N ALA A 134 -4.87 8.49 -2.42
CA ALA A 134 -4.36 8.78 -3.75
C ALA A 134 -3.82 7.51 -4.44
N PRO A 135 -3.85 7.45 -5.77
CA PRO A 135 -3.15 6.41 -6.52
C PRO A 135 -1.66 6.41 -6.21
N THR A 136 -1.06 5.22 -6.18
CA THR A 136 0.39 5.02 -6.04
C THR A 136 0.87 3.97 -7.03
N ALA A 137 2.19 3.92 -7.26
CA ALA A 137 2.75 2.90 -8.14
C ALA A 137 2.56 1.50 -7.54
N PRO A 138 1.96 0.55 -8.29
CA PRO A 138 1.71 -0.81 -7.80
C PRO A 138 2.98 -1.67 -7.70
N GLY A 139 4.10 -1.23 -8.29
CA GLY A 139 5.32 -2.01 -8.39
C GLY A 139 5.33 -2.96 -9.59
N PRO A 140 6.31 -3.86 -9.69
CA PRO A 140 6.54 -4.70 -10.88
C PRO A 140 5.43 -5.75 -11.11
N LEU A 141 4.62 -6.05 -10.11
CA LEU A 141 3.51 -7.00 -10.21
C LEU A 141 2.27 -6.41 -10.90
N GLY A 142 2.27 -5.11 -11.21
CA GLY A 142 1.18 -4.47 -11.94
C GLY A 142 -0.13 -4.32 -11.15
N GLY A 143 -1.23 -4.11 -11.87
CA GLY A 143 -2.55 -3.87 -11.28
C GLY A 143 -2.76 -2.43 -10.80
N GLU A 144 -3.72 -2.23 -9.91
CA GLU A 144 -4.07 -0.96 -9.28
C GLU A 144 -3.49 -0.89 -7.88
N ALA A 145 -2.99 0.29 -7.46
CA ALA A 145 -2.57 0.52 -6.08
C ALA A 145 -2.94 1.92 -5.60
N ARG A 146 -3.19 2.04 -4.31
CA ARG A 146 -3.49 3.30 -3.62
C ARG A 146 -2.86 3.31 -2.25
N CYS A 147 -2.51 4.49 -1.77
CA CYS A 147 -2.19 4.73 -0.38
C CYS A 147 -3.03 5.88 0.16
N GLY A 148 -3.32 5.83 1.45
CA GLY A 148 -4.02 6.90 2.14
C GLY A 148 -3.47 7.09 3.54
N THR A 149 -3.54 8.32 4.04
CA THR A 149 -3.08 8.71 5.37
C THR A 149 -4.23 9.17 6.25
N GLY A 150 -4.08 9.01 7.54
CA GLY A 150 -5.07 9.44 8.52
C GLY A 150 -4.55 9.30 9.94
N GLN A 151 -5.47 9.32 10.91
CA GLN A 151 -5.14 9.18 12.33
C GLN A 151 -6.19 8.34 13.06
N ASP A 152 -5.72 7.60 14.06
CA ASP A 152 -6.57 6.96 15.06
C ASP A 152 -6.10 7.35 16.46
N LYS A 153 -6.95 8.12 17.19
CA LYS A 153 -6.65 8.59 18.54
C LYS A 153 -5.26 9.27 18.65
N GLY A 154 -4.91 10.10 17.66
CA GLY A 154 -3.62 10.79 17.59
C GLY A 154 -2.45 9.96 17.05
N THR A 155 -2.65 8.67 16.78
CA THR A 155 -1.64 7.82 16.16
C THR A 155 -1.73 7.93 14.64
N HIS A 156 -0.61 8.21 13.97
CA HIS A 156 -0.55 8.25 12.51
C HIS A 156 -0.82 6.87 11.90
N ILE A 157 -1.62 6.86 10.85
CA ILE A 157 -1.93 5.67 10.06
C ILE A 157 -1.63 5.98 8.59
N GLU A 158 -0.94 5.07 7.91
CA GLU A 158 -0.86 5.02 6.46
C GLU A 158 -1.34 3.65 6.00
N ALA A 159 -2.40 3.61 5.19
CA ALA A 159 -2.89 2.37 4.61
C ALA A 159 -2.63 2.39 3.11
N CYS A 160 -1.96 1.35 2.62
CA CYS A 160 -1.77 1.08 1.21
C CYS A 160 -2.48 -0.21 0.82
N GLY A 161 -2.91 -0.31 -0.43
CA GLY A 161 -3.54 -1.52 -0.93
C GLY A 161 -3.30 -1.68 -2.43
N TRP A 162 -3.45 -2.91 -2.88
CA TRP A 162 -3.44 -3.25 -4.29
C TRP A 162 -4.61 -4.15 -4.65
N ALA A 163 -4.96 -4.13 -5.90
CA ALA A 163 -5.81 -5.12 -6.53
C ALA A 163 -5.32 -5.39 -7.96
N ASP A 164 -5.34 -6.65 -8.35
CA ASP A 164 -5.20 -7.12 -9.71
C ASP A 164 -6.26 -8.20 -9.99
N ASN A 165 -6.19 -8.92 -11.10
CA ASN A 165 -7.20 -9.92 -11.46
C ASN A 165 -7.21 -11.15 -10.53
N HIS A 166 -6.19 -11.33 -9.68
CA HIS A 166 -5.98 -12.52 -8.86
C HIS A 166 -5.89 -12.24 -7.38
N THR A 167 -5.57 -11.01 -6.97
CA THR A 167 -5.31 -10.67 -5.58
C THR A 167 -5.90 -9.30 -5.22
N VAL A 168 -6.30 -9.17 -3.96
CA VAL A 168 -6.60 -7.88 -3.32
C VAL A 168 -6.07 -7.89 -1.90
N ALA A 169 -5.38 -6.81 -1.49
CA ALA A 169 -4.94 -6.69 -0.11
C ALA A 169 -4.82 -5.25 0.36
N LEU A 170 -4.85 -5.11 1.69
CA LEU A 170 -4.59 -3.89 2.44
C LEU A 170 -3.41 -4.12 3.39
N VAL A 171 -2.49 -3.18 3.42
CA VAL A 171 -1.36 -3.10 4.34
C VAL A 171 -1.49 -1.79 5.11
N THR A 172 -1.70 -1.87 6.42
CA THR A 172 -1.88 -0.68 7.27
C THR A 172 -0.69 -0.53 8.19
N PHE A 173 0.04 0.56 8.05
CA PHE A 173 1.17 0.98 8.86
C PHE A 173 0.66 1.90 9.98
N ILE A 174 0.84 1.54 11.24
CA ILE A 174 0.32 2.24 12.41
C ILE A 174 1.48 2.66 13.30
N GLY A 175 1.55 3.94 13.68
CA GLY A 175 2.57 4.47 14.58
C GLY A 175 3.94 4.72 13.93
N PHE A 176 4.02 4.65 12.60
CA PHE A 176 5.21 5.08 11.85
C PHE A 176 5.27 6.60 11.73
N PRO A 177 6.48 7.20 11.62
CA PRO A 177 6.61 8.63 11.44
C PRO A 177 5.88 9.13 10.17
N ALA A 178 5.03 10.16 10.34
CA ALA A 178 4.24 10.73 9.24
C ALA A 178 5.09 11.39 8.14
N ALA A 179 6.32 11.81 8.45
CA ALA A 179 7.22 12.44 7.50
C ALA A 179 7.80 11.47 6.44
N GLN A 180 7.59 10.17 6.62
CA GLN A 180 8.13 9.14 5.73
C GLN A 180 6.98 8.32 5.16
N SER A 181 6.72 8.45 3.86
CA SER A 181 5.77 7.56 3.17
C SER A 181 6.22 6.11 3.22
N ARG A 182 5.27 5.22 3.42
CA ARG A 182 5.47 3.76 3.43
C ARG A 182 5.26 3.11 2.06
N ALA A 183 5.13 3.88 0.99
CA ALA A 183 4.90 3.35 -0.35
C ALA A 183 5.99 2.37 -0.83
N ASP A 184 7.26 2.59 -0.46
CA ASP A 184 8.35 1.66 -0.79
C ASP A 184 8.28 0.38 0.04
N ASP A 185 8.05 0.49 1.35
CA ASP A 185 7.82 -0.68 2.21
C ASP A 185 6.59 -1.47 1.71
N PHE A 186 5.52 -0.80 1.32
CA PHE A 186 4.32 -1.42 0.75
C PHE A 186 4.63 -2.28 -0.49
N ARG A 187 5.41 -1.76 -1.45
CA ARG A 187 5.81 -2.53 -2.65
C ARG A 187 6.67 -3.75 -2.31
N GLN A 188 7.57 -3.61 -1.34
CA GLN A 188 8.38 -4.73 -0.86
C GLN A 188 7.52 -5.77 -0.14
N VAL A 189 6.56 -5.34 0.71
CA VAL A 189 5.59 -6.22 1.35
C VAL A 189 4.81 -7.00 0.30
N ARG A 190 4.23 -6.34 -0.70
CA ARG A 190 3.52 -6.99 -1.79
C ARG A 190 4.37 -8.05 -2.48
N SER A 191 5.61 -7.71 -2.86
CA SER A 191 6.54 -8.64 -3.51
C SER A 191 6.89 -9.85 -2.65
N GLN A 192 6.88 -9.72 -1.33
CA GLN A 192 7.13 -10.82 -0.41
C GLN A 192 5.91 -11.73 -0.22
N LEU A 193 4.71 -11.16 -0.27
CA LEU A 193 3.45 -11.89 -0.02
C LEU A 193 2.95 -12.61 -1.25
N GLU A 194 3.09 -12.00 -2.43
CA GLU A 194 2.43 -12.42 -3.67
C GLU A 194 3.33 -13.32 -4.48
N ASN A 195 2.94 -14.60 -4.61
CA ASN A 195 3.73 -15.63 -5.25
C ASN A 195 2.92 -16.34 -6.34
N PRO A 196 3.56 -16.78 -7.45
CA PRO A 196 2.90 -17.58 -8.47
C PRO A 196 2.37 -18.88 -7.89
N VAL A 197 1.16 -19.29 -8.35
CA VAL A 197 0.65 -20.63 -8.07
C VAL A 197 1.50 -21.63 -8.87
N ARG A 198 2.09 -22.59 -8.17
CA ARG A 198 2.90 -23.67 -8.77
C ARG A 198 2.03 -24.86 -9.09
#